data_0224aa012eda16fef69ddc37aeeaeb0c
#
_entry.id   0224aa012eda16fef69ddc37aeeaeb0c
#
_cell.length_a   1.000
_cell.length_b   1.000
_cell.length_c   1.000
_cell.angle_alpha   90.00
_cell.angle_beta   90.00
_cell.angle_gamma   90.00
#
_symmetry.space_group_name_H-M   'P 1'
#
loop_
_entity.id
_entity.type
_entity.pdbx_description
1 polymer ?
#
loop_
_entity_poly.entity_id
_entity_poly.type
_entity_poly.pdbx_seq_one_letter_code
_entity_poly.pdbx_strand_id
1 'polypeptide(L)'
;MRTRSIVASCVVLAALVGQSWAAPSTASDSARPPAAAPATAAQLIESLGLHVAAAPVRERSGWHPPRVVLVNASLHDLLPRLRQAAPAARLVEIDKATPADIAAADVTFGVCTAPVLQAARYLEWIQWPAAGVERCVQQPLLRERAPLVTNLQRTMGPSIAEHVIAMMLALSRHFEDFYRLQQQGHWESEENTPELEDVAGKTVLVAGLGGIGTEVARRAHALGMRVVATRASGREGPDFVSYVGLPDELPKLAKDADFIVNCLPLTPETTGIYNKEFFATMKRGAYFVSIGRGRSTVTADLVAALAQGTIAGAGLDVVDPEPLPPDSPLWKAPHLIITPHIAPNTALANETRYAVLVENLRRYVAGEPMLSVVDITRGY
;
A
#
# COMPACT_ATOMS: atom_id res chain seq x y z
N MET A 1 4.98 90.95 1.06
CA MET A 1 4.08 90.68 2.17
C MET A 1 4.33 89.28 2.64
N ARG A 2 4.68 89.11 3.89
CA ARG A 2 5.12 87.86 4.51
C ARG A 2 3.92 87.03 4.96
N THR A 3 3.88 85.75 4.67
CA THR A 3 3.07 84.79 5.40
C THR A 3 3.90 83.56 5.77
N ARG A 4 3.93 83.35 7.07
CA ARG A 4 4.70 82.28 7.73
C ARG A 4 4.00 80.94 7.66
N SER A 5 4.73 79.91 7.32
CA SER A 5 4.37 78.48 7.47
C SER A 5 4.53 78.11 8.94
N ILE A 6 3.50 77.46 9.48
CA ILE A 6 3.54 76.73 10.76
C ILE A 6 3.67 75.26 10.44
N VAL A 7 4.78 74.65 10.82
CA VAL A 7 4.97 73.20 10.78
C VAL A 7 4.56 72.66 12.14
N ALA A 8 3.52 71.86 12.15
CA ALA A 8 3.11 71.11 13.33
C ALA A 8 3.74 69.71 13.28
N SER A 9 4.73 69.49 14.16
CA SER A 9 5.29 68.14 14.40
C SER A 9 4.33 67.30 15.25
N CYS A 10 3.77 66.25 14.68
CA CYS A 10 3.12 65.19 15.45
C CYS A 10 4.18 64.11 15.78
N VAL A 11 4.62 64.09 17.02
CA VAL A 11 5.39 62.99 17.60
C VAL A 11 4.40 61.88 17.95
N VAL A 12 4.41 60.79 17.20
CA VAL A 12 3.67 59.56 17.53
C VAL A 12 4.58 58.72 18.42
N LEU A 13 4.22 58.65 19.70
CA LEU A 13 4.83 57.72 20.66
C LEU A 13 4.41 56.28 20.30
N ALA A 14 5.28 55.46 19.76
CA ALA A 14 5.08 54.04 19.59
C ALA A 14 5.28 53.35 20.94
N ALA A 15 4.16 53.00 21.59
CA ALA A 15 4.17 52.12 22.76
C ALA A 15 4.39 50.68 22.26
N LEU A 16 5.61 50.17 22.47
CA LEU A 16 5.94 48.74 22.33
C LEU A 16 5.22 47.95 23.44
N VAL A 17 4.06 47.39 23.13
CA VAL A 17 3.47 46.32 23.93
C VAL A 17 4.13 45.04 23.52
N GLY A 18 5.19 44.66 24.24
CA GLY A 18 5.78 43.32 24.16
C GLY A 18 4.80 42.31 24.71
N GLN A 19 3.98 41.68 23.86
CA GLN A 19 3.32 40.44 24.20
C GLN A 19 4.31 39.29 24.01
N SER A 20 4.94 38.90 25.15
CA SER A 20 5.62 37.61 25.22
C SER A 20 4.57 36.51 25.03
N TRP A 21 4.62 35.83 23.90
CA TRP A 21 3.96 34.56 23.74
C TRP A 21 4.69 33.56 24.64
N ALA A 22 4.24 33.41 25.86
CA ALA A 22 4.58 32.26 26.67
C ALA A 22 4.04 31.04 25.94
N ALA A 23 4.92 30.13 25.52
CA ALA A 23 4.51 28.81 25.05
C ALA A 23 3.63 28.18 26.12
N PRO A 24 2.45 27.61 25.77
CA PRO A 24 1.63 26.90 26.75
C PRO A 24 2.46 25.76 27.34
N SER A 25 2.69 25.82 28.64
CA SER A 25 3.31 24.76 29.42
C SER A 25 2.49 23.49 29.23
N THR A 26 3.21 22.41 28.96
CA THR A 26 2.79 21.04 29.21
C THR A 26 1.32 20.74 28.89
N ALA A 27 1.06 20.37 27.62
CA ALA A 27 -0.12 19.59 27.32
C ALA A 27 -0.13 18.42 28.31
N SER A 28 -1.15 18.37 29.17
CA SER A 28 -1.47 17.20 29.95
C SER A 28 -1.43 16.02 29.00
N ASP A 29 -0.69 15.01 29.39
CA ASP A 29 -0.71 13.68 28.79
C ASP A 29 -2.16 13.18 28.87
N SER A 30 -3.00 13.68 27.94
CA SER A 30 -4.36 13.17 27.77
C SER A 30 -4.17 11.75 27.31
N ALA A 31 -4.31 10.83 28.24
CA ALA A 31 -4.17 9.40 28.06
C ALA A 31 -4.81 9.02 26.73
N ARG A 32 -3.95 8.65 25.77
CA ARG A 32 -4.37 7.99 24.54
C ARG A 32 -5.36 6.90 24.97
N PRO A 33 -6.58 6.86 24.43
CA PRO A 33 -7.53 5.84 24.84
C PRO A 33 -6.80 4.49 24.76
N PRO A 34 -6.97 3.58 25.75
CA PRO A 34 -6.27 2.31 25.76
C PRO A 34 -6.47 1.66 24.38
N ALA A 35 -5.38 1.25 23.77
CA ALA A 35 -5.43 0.55 22.48
C ALA A 35 -6.46 -0.56 22.63
N ALA A 36 -7.44 -0.62 21.72
CA ALA A 36 -8.43 -1.68 21.70
C ALA A 36 -7.68 -3.02 21.83
N ALA A 37 -8.21 -3.94 22.64
CA ALA A 37 -7.61 -5.26 22.80
C ALA A 37 -7.34 -5.86 21.39
N PRO A 38 -6.18 -6.48 21.17
CA PRO A 38 -5.85 -7.02 19.86
C PRO A 38 -6.95 -7.98 19.41
N ALA A 39 -7.43 -7.79 18.18
CA ALA A 39 -8.47 -8.64 17.60
C ALA A 39 -8.04 -10.11 17.66
N THR A 40 -8.95 -11.00 18.00
CA THR A 40 -8.69 -12.44 17.97
C THR A 40 -8.44 -12.90 16.53
N ALA A 41 -7.77 -14.03 16.35
CA ALA A 41 -7.55 -14.63 15.03
C ALA A 41 -8.87 -14.81 14.25
N ALA A 42 -9.94 -15.24 14.92
CA ALA A 42 -11.26 -15.39 14.31
C ALA A 42 -11.81 -14.05 13.80
N GLN A 43 -11.74 -13.01 14.61
CA GLN A 43 -12.17 -11.65 14.23
C GLN A 43 -11.35 -11.11 13.05
N LEU A 44 -10.04 -11.37 13.00
CA LEU A 44 -9.19 -10.96 11.89
C LEU A 44 -9.55 -11.70 10.60
N ILE A 45 -9.78 -13.01 10.69
CA ILE A 45 -10.18 -13.82 9.54
C ILE A 45 -11.49 -13.31 8.94
N GLU A 46 -12.48 -13.05 9.78
CA GLU A 46 -13.78 -12.56 9.37
C GLU A 46 -13.72 -11.13 8.81
N SER A 47 -13.17 -10.18 9.58
CA SER A 47 -13.16 -8.76 9.22
C SER A 47 -12.35 -8.45 7.97
N LEU A 48 -11.25 -9.19 7.73
CA LEU A 48 -10.39 -9.04 6.56
C LEU A 48 -10.79 -9.98 5.42
N GLY A 49 -11.69 -10.93 5.66
CA GLY A 49 -12.06 -11.97 4.71
C GLY A 49 -10.85 -12.81 4.30
N LEU A 50 -9.99 -13.19 5.26
CA LEU A 50 -8.81 -14.01 4.96
C LEU A 50 -9.22 -15.37 4.43
N HIS A 51 -8.55 -15.83 3.39
CA HIS A 51 -8.78 -17.16 2.85
C HIS A 51 -8.19 -18.22 3.80
N VAL A 52 -9.03 -19.14 4.26
CA VAL A 52 -8.63 -20.32 5.02
C VAL A 52 -8.55 -21.50 4.07
N ALA A 53 -7.41 -22.23 4.06
CA ALA A 53 -7.27 -23.42 3.22
C ALA A 53 -8.33 -24.46 3.55
N ALA A 54 -8.81 -25.18 2.53
CA ALA A 54 -9.86 -26.20 2.72
C ALA A 54 -9.36 -27.40 3.52
N ALA A 55 -8.07 -27.79 3.35
CA ALA A 55 -7.49 -28.93 4.00
C ALA A 55 -6.50 -28.53 5.12
N PRO A 56 -6.46 -29.25 6.22
CA PRO A 56 -5.44 -29.08 7.26
C PRO A 56 -4.02 -29.32 6.72
N VAL A 57 -3.04 -28.55 7.19
CA VAL A 57 -1.65 -28.69 6.72
C VAL A 57 -1.04 -30.04 7.11
N ARG A 58 -1.52 -30.69 8.18
CA ARG A 58 -1.09 -32.06 8.59
C ARG A 58 -1.40 -33.13 7.55
N GLU A 59 -2.29 -32.89 6.60
CA GLU A 59 -2.59 -33.83 5.51
C GLU A 59 -1.58 -33.75 4.36
N ARG A 60 -0.68 -32.74 4.36
CA ARG A 60 0.41 -32.67 3.38
C ARG A 60 1.44 -33.75 3.68
N SER A 61 1.90 -34.41 2.62
CA SER A 61 3.03 -35.35 2.72
C SER A 61 4.27 -34.64 3.27
N GLY A 62 4.94 -35.25 4.25
CA GLY A 62 6.14 -34.69 4.88
C GLY A 62 5.86 -33.70 6.01
N TRP A 63 4.60 -33.30 6.26
CA TRP A 63 4.32 -32.38 7.37
C TRP A 63 4.75 -32.94 8.73
N HIS A 64 5.37 -32.07 9.50
CA HIS A 64 5.65 -32.24 10.91
C HIS A 64 5.70 -30.88 11.60
N PRO A 65 5.56 -30.78 12.93
CA PRO A 65 5.80 -29.53 13.65
C PRO A 65 7.20 -28.98 13.34
N PRO A 66 7.37 -27.63 13.21
CA PRO A 66 8.63 -27.05 12.77
C PRO A 66 9.73 -27.29 13.81
N ARG A 67 10.94 -27.66 13.35
CA ARG A 67 12.14 -27.84 14.17
C ARG A 67 13.06 -26.63 14.11
N VAL A 68 13.31 -26.13 12.90
CA VAL A 68 14.15 -24.96 12.67
C VAL A 68 13.40 -23.97 11.78
N VAL A 69 13.19 -22.77 12.29
CA VAL A 69 12.52 -21.67 11.60
C VAL A 69 13.52 -20.55 11.35
N LEU A 70 13.82 -20.26 10.08
CA LEU A 70 14.60 -19.09 9.71
C LEU A 70 13.70 -17.85 9.63
N VAL A 71 14.13 -16.77 10.26
CA VAL A 71 13.37 -15.52 10.35
C VAL A 71 14.18 -14.39 9.71
N ASN A 72 13.56 -13.59 8.85
CA ASN A 72 14.20 -12.40 8.32
C ASN A 72 14.43 -11.37 9.43
N ALA A 73 15.59 -10.70 9.43
CA ALA A 73 15.95 -9.71 10.45
C ALA A 73 14.93 -8.57 10.57
N SER A 74 14.21 -8.22 9.49
CA SER A 74 13.12 -7.22 9.54
C SER A 74 11.92 -7.63 10.42
N LEU A 75 11.87 -8.89 10.85
CA LEU A 75 10.85 -9.42 11.76
C LEU A 75 11.40 -9.65 13.19
N HIS A 76 12.52 -9.02 13.54
CA HIS A 76 13.15 -9.16 14.86
C HIS A 76 12.17 -8.93 16.01
N ASP A 77 11.39 -7.87 15.95
CA ASP A 77 10.40 -7.52 16.99
C ASP A 77 9.29 -8.56 17.17
N LEU A 78 9.09 -9.41 16.16
CA LEU A 78 8.10 -10.48 16.20
C LEU A 78 8.60 -11.76 16.89
N LEU A 79 9.91 -11.94 17.02
CA LEU A 79 10.52 -13.15 17.57
C LEU A 79 9.93 -13.62 18.91
N PRO A 80 9.67 -12.76 19.92
CA PRO A 80 9.07 -13.20 21.16
C PRO A 80 7.71 -13.89 20.98
N ARG A 81 6.86 -13.32 20.11
CA ARG A 81 5.53 -13.84 19.78
C ARG A 81 5.62 -15.15 18.97
N LEU A 82 6.56 -15.24 18.03
CA LEU A 82 6.81 -16.48 17.28
C LEU A 82 7.31 -17.61 18.18
N ARG A 83 8.21 -17.32 19.15
CA ARG A 83 8.66 -18.31 20.13
C ARG A 83 7.51 -18.84 20.99
N GLN A 84 6.58 -17.99 21.35
CA GLN A 84 5.39 -18.38 22.10
C GLN A 84 4.47 -19.28 21.27
N ALA A 85 4.34 -19.02 19.96
CA ALA A 85 3.50 -19.81 19.05
C ALA A 85 4.14 -21.18 18.71
N ALA A 86 5.46 -21.28 18.72
CA ALA A 86 6.20 -22.51 18.40
C ALA A 86 7.33 -22.77 19.45
N PRO A 87 6.99 -23.09 20.71
CA PRO A 87 7.99 -23.18 21.78
C PRO A 87 9.00 -24.33 21.62
N ALA A 88 8.66 -25.37 20.86
CA ALA A 88 9.55 -26.48 20.56
C ALA A 88 10.48 -26.22 19.36
N ALA A 89 10.23 -25.16 18.57
CA ALA A 89 11.03 -24.83 17.41
C ALA A 89 12.22 -23.94 17.78
N ARG A 90 13.33 -24.16 17.10
CA ARG A 90 14.48 -23.27 17.16
C ARG A 90 14.31 -22.16 16.12
N LEU A 91 14.09 -20.93 16.56
CA LEU A 91 13.98 -19.75 15.72
C LEU A 91 15.34 -19.06 15.59
N VAL A 92 15.80 -18.87 14.35
CA VAL A 92 17.11 -18.29 14.02
C VAL A 92 16.94 -17.15 13.04
N GLU A 93 17.45 -15.97 13.35
CA GLU A 93 17.51 -14.87 12.40
C GLU A 93 18.50 -15.21 11.28
N ILE A 94 18.14 -14.93 10.03
CA ILE A 94 18.92 -15.38 8.88
C ILE A 94 20.35 -14.81 8.84
N ASP A 95 20.55 -13.61 9.31
CA ASP A 95 21.86 -12.95 9.44
C ASP A 95 22.77 -13.53 10.52
N LYS A 96 22.19 -14.29 11.47
CA LYS A 96 22.88 -15.01 12.55
C LYS A 96 22.95 -16.52 12.31
N ALA A 97 22.32 -17.00 11.23
CA ALA A 97 22.21 -18.41 10.93
C ALA A 97 23.53 -19.00 10.44
N THR A 98 23.92 -20.13 11.00
CA THR A 98 25.04 -20.93 10.48
C THR A 98 24.61 -21.73 9.24
N PRO A 99 25.56 -22.22 8.41
CA PRO A 99 25.22 -23.12 7.30
C PRO A 99 24.44 -24.36 7.74
N ALA A 100 24.71 -24.88 8.96
CA ALA A 100 23.97 -26.00 9.52
C ALA A 100 22.51 -25.63 9.87
N ASP A 101 22.27 -24.42 10.36
CA ASP A 101 20.91 -23.91 10.63
C ASP A 101 20.11 -23.79 9.35
N ILE A 102 20.72 -23.25 8.29
CA ILE A 102 20.06 -23.12 6.99
C ILE A 102 19.73 -24.49 6.41
N ALA A 103 20.69 -25.44 6.48
CA ALA A 103 20.49 -26.80 5.96
C ALA A 103 19.39 -27.57 6.71
N ALA A 104 19.21 -27.29 8.00
CA ALA A 104 18.21 -27.94 8.85
C ALA A 104 16.84 -27.25 8.85
N ALA A 105 16.72 -26.09 8.19
CA ALA A 105 15.48 -25.32 8.19
C ALA A 105 14.35 -26.03 7.43
N ASP A 106 13.22 -26.12 8.09
CA ASP A 106 11.97 -26.64 7.54
C ASP A 106 10.90 -25.56 7.35
N VAL A 107 11.07 -24.37 7.96
CA VAL A 107 10.18 -23.23 7.79
C VAL A 107 10.99 -21.93 7.63
N THR A 108 10.51 -21.03 6.80
CA THR A 108 11.07 -19.67 6.70
C THR A 108 10.00 -18.60 6.83
N PHE A 109 10.34 -17.50 7.51
CA PHE A 109 9.56 -16.26 7.62
C PHE A 109 10.30 -15.12 6.91
N GLY A 110 9.80 -14.68 5.76
CA GLY A 110 10.38 -13.58 4.99
C GLY A 110 11.70 -13.91 4.30
N VAL A 111 12.05 -15.19 4.17
CA VAL A 111 13.27 -15.64 3.51
C VAL A 111 12.91 -16.59 2.37
N CYS A 112 13.27 -16.18 1.13
CA CYS A 112 13.01 -16.95 -0.08
C CYS A 112 14.08 -16.59 -1.13
N THR A 113 15.35 -16.86 -0.82
CA THR A 113 16.48 -16.59 -1.71
C THR A 113 17.05 -17.88 -2.28
N ALA A 114 17.65 -17.82 -3.49
CA ALA A 114 18.21 -19.00 -4.13
C ALA A 114 19.20 -19.76 -3.24
N PRO A 115 20.17 -19.12 -2.53
CA PRO A 115 21.09 -19.84 -1.64
C PRO A 115 20.36 -20.59 -0.52
N VAL A 116 19.34 -19.97 0.10
CA VAL A 116 18.55 -20.62 1.17
C VAL A 116 17.74 -21.78 0.60
N LEU A 117 17.07 -21.58 -0.53
CA LEU A 117 16.32 -22.65 -1.20
C LEU A 117 17.21 -23.82 -1.60
N GLN A 118 18.46 -23.58 -1.99
CA GLN A 118 19.43 -24.64 -2.32
C GLN A 118 19.87 -25.41 -1.08
N ALA A 119 20.17 -24.72 0.01
CA ALA A 119 20.74 -25.30 1.22
C ALA A 119 19.68 -25.96 2.14
N ALA A 120 18.50 -25.35 2.27
CA ALA A 120 17.41 -25.83 3.13
C ALA A 120 16.69 -27.03 2.47
N ARG A 121 17.26 -28.22 2.58
CA ARG A 121 16.78 -29.42 1.89
C ARG A 121 15.42 -29.93 2.38
N TYR A 122 15.04 -29.56 3.61
CA TYR A 122 13.81 -30.00 4.29
C TYR A 122 12.76 -28.90 4.38
N LEU A 123 12.88 -27.87 3.53
CA LEU A 123 11.97 -26.73 3.55
C LEU A 123 10.56 -27.13 3.10
N GLU A 124 9.62 -27.10 4.04
CA GLU A 124 8.23 -27.49 3.85
C GLU A 124 7.30 -26.26 3.71
N TRP A 125 7.65 -25.13 4.37
CA TRP A 125 6.79 -23.97 4.37
C TRP A 125 7.57 -22.64 4.34
N ILE A 126 7.08 -21.72 3.52
CA ILE A 126 7.54 -20.34 3.42
C ILE A 126 6.38 -19.41 3.79
N GLN A 127 6.50 -18.68 4.88
CA GLN A 127 5.62 -17.57 5.20
C GLN A 127 6.20 -16.28 4.62
N TRP A 128 5.55 -15.72 3.62
CA TRP A 128 5.97 -14.46 3.04
C TRP A 128 5.36 -13.27 3.79
N PRO A 129 6.11 -12.20 4.14
CA PRO A 129 5.66 -11.13 5.03
C PRO A 129 4.98 -9.95 4.30
N ALA A 130 4.57 -10.13 3.07
CA ALA A 130 3.86 -9.15 2.26
C ALA A 130 2.74 -9.83 1.45
N ALA A 131 1.87 -9.03 0.82
CA ALA A 131 0.84 -9.55 -0.08
C ALA A 131 1.43 -10.04 -1.39
N GLY A 132 2.31 -9.24 -2.02
CA GLY A 132 2.99 -9.63 -3.27
C GLY A 132 4.11 -10.63 -3.02
N VAL A 133 4.13 -11.70 -3.78
CA VAL A 133 5.07 -12.84 -3.63
C VAL A 133 6.01 -13.00 -4.81
N GLU A 134 6.02 -12.05 -5.75
CA GLU A 134 6.70 -12.15 -7.05
C GLU A 134 8.16 -12.56 -6.89
N ARG A 135 8.89 -11.94 -5.95
CA ARG A 135 10.30 -12.23 -5.69
C ARG A 135 10.55 -13.66 -5.24
N CYS A 136 9.58 -14.28 -4.58
CA CYS A 136 9.68 -15.65 -4.12
C CYS A 136 9.27 -16.63 -5.23
N VAL A 137 8.10 -16.44 -5.86
CA VAL A 137 7.58 -17.39 -6.85
C VAL A 137 8.38 -17.42 -8.16
N GLN A 138 9.20 -16.40 -8.42
CA GLN A 138 10.14 -16.39 -9.55
C GLN A 138 11.38 -17.29 -9.35
N GLN A 139 11.61 -17.80 -8.13
CA GLN A 139 12.72 -18.71 -7.86
C GLN A 139 12.46 -20.08 -8.51
N PRO A 140 13.32 -20.56 -9.45
CA PRO A 140 13.08 -21.84 -10.15
C PRO A 140 12.91 -23.02 -9.18
N LEU A 141 13.74 -23.10 -8.14
CA LEU A 141 13.70 -24.15 -7.13
C LEU A 141 12.39 -24.22 -6.35
N LEU A 142 11.65 -23.12 -6.28
CA LEU A 142 10.35 -23.11 -5.61
C LEU A 142 9.34 -23.99 -6.36
N ARG A 143 9.37 -23.95 -7.70
CA ARG A 143 8.48 -24.76 -8.53
C ARG A 143 8.83 -26.24 -8.51
N GLU A 144 10.13 -26.56 -8.43
CA GLU A 144 10.59 -27.96 -8.37
C GLU A 144 10.23 -28.61 -7.05
N ARG A 145 10.37 -27.88 -5.92
CA ARG A 145 10.16 -28.44 -4.59
C ARG A 145 8.74 -28.29 -4.09
N ALA A 146 8.00 -27.32 -4.61
CA ALA A 146 6.63 -27.00 -4.27
C ALA A 146 6.35 -26.92 -2.74
N PRO A 147 7.19 -26.22 -1.94
CA PRO A 147 6.87 -26.02 -0.54
C PRO A 147 5.54 -25.28 -0.44
N LEU A 148 4.87 -25.38 0.70
CA LEU A 148 3.74 -24.53 1.00
C LEU A 148 4.20 -23.06 1.04
N VAL A 149 3.49 -22.16 0.37
CA VAL A 149 3.73 -20.73 0.46
C VAL A 149 2.47 -20.05 0.97
N THR A 150 2.60 -19.23 2.00
CA THR A 150 1.52 -18.36 2.49
C THR A 150 1.98 -16.91 2.49
N ASN A 151 1.05 -15.98 2.30
CA ASN A 151 1.36 -14.55 2.26
C ASN A 151 0.44 -13.74 3.19
N LEU A 152 0.45 -12.43 3.07
CA LEU A 152 -0.36 -11.51 3.86
C LEU A 152 -1.41 -10.79 3.01
N GLN A 153 -2.04 -11.51 2.07
CA GLN A 153 -3.17 -10.95 1.33
C GLN A 153 -4.24 -10.39 2.28
N ARG A 154 -4.83 -9.26 1.89
CA ARG A 154 -5.91 -8.54 2.59
C ARG A 154 -5.52 -7.87 3.91
N THR A 155 -4.43 -8.24 4.58
CA THR A 155 -4.09 -7.71 5.91
C THR A 155 -3.84 -6.20 5.93
N MET A 156 -3.29 -5.66 4.84
CA MET A 156 -2.92 -4.24 4.73
C MET A 156 -3.90 -3.43 3.87
N GLY A 157 -4.96 -4.06 3.38
CA GLY A 157 -5.94 -3.45 2.49
C GLY A 157 -6.54 -2.14 3.03
N PRO A 158 -7.03 -2.10 4.28
CA PRO A 158 -7.61 -0.89 4.86
C PRO A 158 -6.66 0.31 4.85
N SER A 159 -5.42 0.16 5.32
CA SER A 159 -4.44 1.25 5.38
C SER A 159 -4.00 1.73 3.99
N ILE A 160 -3.79 0.80 3.05
CA ILE A 160 -3.48 1.14 1.67
C ILE A 160 -4.65 1.90 1.02
N ALA A 161 -5.89 1.48 1.27
CA ALA A 161 -7.05 2.16 0.73
C ALA A 161 -7.21 3.58 1.27
N GLU A 162 -6.91 3.83 2.54
CA GLU A 162 -6.87 5.18 3.11
C GLU A 162 -5.83 6.05 2.42
N HIS A 163 -4.66 5.51 2.13
CA HIS A 163 -3.60 6.19 1.40
C HIS A 163 -4.05 6.57 -0.04
N VAL A 164 -4.72 5.65 -0.75
CA VAL A 164 -5.32 5.91 -2.07
C VAL A 164 -6.33 7.03 -2.01
N ILE A 165 -7.27 6.99 -1.07
CA ILE A 165 -8.28 8.05 -0.90
C ILE A 165 -7.62 9.39 -0.58
N ALA A 166 -6.58 9.41 0.26
CA ALA A 166 -5.83 10.63 0.54
C ALA A 166 -5.19 11.22 -0.72
N MET A 167 -4.56 10.39 -1.58
CA MET A 167 -4.02 10.83 -2.87
C MET A 167 -5.13 11.36 -3.79
N MET A 168 -6.26 10.67 -3.91
CA MET A 168 -7.39 11.11 -4.74
C MET A 168 -7.92 12.48 -4.30
N LEU A 169 -8.11 12.66 -2.99
CA LEU A 169 -8.59 13.94 -2.43
C LEU A 169 -7.53 15.04 -2.55
N ALA A 170 -6.26 14.73 -2.33
CA ALA A 170 -5.18 15.70 -2.48
C ALA A 170 -5.08 16.23 -3.92
N LEU A 171 -5.19 15.34 -4.92
CA LEU A 171 -5.17 15.70 -6.34
C LEU A 171 -6.40 16.53 -6.73
N SER A 172 -7.61 16.08 -6.43
CA SER A 172 -8.85 16.78 -6.79
C SER A 172 -9.03 18.13 -6.08
N ARG A 173 -8.34 18.34 -4.96
CA ARG A 173 -8.37 19.59 -4.19
C ARG A 173 -7.09 20.41 -4.34
N HIS A 174 -6.19 20.05 -5.25
CA HIS A 174 -4.94 20.76 -5.56
C HIS A 174 -4.04 21.04 -4.33
N PHE A 175 -3.99 20.09 -3.37
CA PHE A 175 -3.23 20.30 -2.12
C PHE A 175 -1.74 20.48 -2.36
N GLU A 176 -1.17 19.88 -3.41
CA GLU A 176 0.23 20.09 -3.78
C GLU A 176 0.51 21.53 -4.22
N ASP A 177 -0.43 22.18 -4.92
CA ASP A 177 -0.31 23.59 -5.33
C ASP A 177 -0.40 24.51 -4.12
N PHE A 178 -1.40 24.32 -3.26
CA PHE A 178 -1.56 25.11 -2.05
C PHE A 178 -0.42 24.91 -1.05
N TYR A 179 0.11 23.68 -0.93
CA TYR A 179 1.28 23.44 -0.11
C TYR A 179 2.52 24.18 -0.63
N ARG A 180 2.71 24.24 -1.96
CA ARG A 180 3.79 25.02 -2.58
C ARG A 180 3.66 26.51 -2.30
N LEU A 181 2.45 27.07 -2.42
CA LEU A 181 2.16 28.48 -2.08
C LEU A 181 2.41 28.75 -0.58
N GLN A 182 2.00 27.84 0.29
CA GLN A 182 2.27 27.92 1.73
C GLN A 182 3.77 27.99 2.04
N GLN A 183 4.60 27.17 1.37
CA GLN A 183 6.07 27.22 1.55
C GLN A 183 6.68 28.56 1.13
N GLN A 184 6.04 29.27 0.22
CA GLN A 184 6.44 30.60 -0.24
C GLN A 184 5.87 31.75 0.64
N GLY A 185 5.05 31.43 1.64
CA GLY A 185 4.34 32.43 2.45
C GLY A 185 3.32 33.22 1.63
N HIS A 186 2.80 32.65 0.55
CA HIS A 186 1.91 33.30 -0.39
C HIS A 186 0.46 32.85 -0.16
N TRP A 187 -0.43 33.84 0.03
CA TRP A 187 -1.88 33.63 0.06
C TRP A 187 -2.44 33.99 -1.31
N GLU A 188 -2.84 32.99 -2.09
CA GLU A 188 -3.40 33.23 -3.42
C GLU A 188 -4.83 33.75 -3.33
N SER A 189 -5.23 34.61 -4.27
CA SER A 189 -6.62 35.05 -4.39
C SER A 189 -7.50 33.95 -5.01
N GLU A 190 -8.79 33.96 -4.67
CA GLU A 190 -9.75 32.97 -5.19
C GLU A 190 -9.78 32.98 -6.75
N GLU A 191 -9.64 34.14 -7.38
CA GLU A 191 -9.64 34.30 -8.83
C GLU A 191 -8.49 33.59 -9.56
N ASN A 192 -7.36 33.36 -8.85
CA ASN A 192 -6.16 32.74 -9.40
C ASN A 192 -5.98 31.29 -8.94
N THR A 193 -6.93 30.75 -8.15
CA THR A 193 -6.87 29.35 -7.73
C THR A 193 -7.47 28.43 -8.79
N PRO A 194 -6.97 27.20 -8.96
CA PRO A 194 -7.63 26.22 -9.84
C PRO A 194 -9.01 25.87 -9.31
N GLU A 195 -9.91 25.49 -10.21
CA GLU A 195 -11.23 24.95 -9.84
C GLU A 195 -11.05 23.64 -9.08
N LEU A 196 -11.59 23.61 -7.85
CA LEU A 196 -11.52 22.43 -7.00
C LEU A 196 -12.63 21.45 -7.37
N GLU A 197 -12.32 20.17 -7.41
CA GLU A 197 -13.28 19.13 -7.76
C GLU A 197 -13.79 18.35 -6.55
N ASP A 198 -15.08 18.14 -6.47
CA ASP A 198 -15.69 17.19 -5.54
C ASP A 198 -15.60 15.77 -6.12
N VAL A 199 -15.33 14.79 -5.27
CA VAL A 199 -15.31 13.38 -5.67
C VAL A 199 -16.71 12.74 -5.68
N ALA A 200 -17.66 13.33 -4.94
CA ALA A 200 -19.05 12.86 -4.90
C ALA A 200 -19.66 12.95 -6.31
N GLY A 201 -20.36 11.89 -6.72
CA GLY A 201 -20.94 11.77 -8.07
C GLY A 201 -19.95 11.41 -9.20
N LYS A 202 -18.65 11.48 -8.96
CA LYS A 202 -17.62 11.05 -9.91
C LYS A 202 -17.53 9.51 -9.97
N THR A 203 -16.98 9.00 -11.07
CA THR A 203 -16.76 7.56 -11.26
C THR A 203 -15.31 7.20 -10.98
N VAL A 204 -15.10 6.21 -10.11
CA VAL A 204 -13.79 5.58 -9.91
C VAL A 204 -13.77 4.19 -10.54
N LEU A 205 -12.74 3.92 -11.34
CA LEU A 205 -12.40 2.61 -11.86
C LEU A 205 -11.31 1.97 -10.99
N VAL A 206 -11.64 0.90 -10.29
CA VAL A 206 -10.69 0.10 -9.52
C VAL A 206 -10.19 -1.05 -10.40
N ALA A 207 -8.99 -0.90 -10.95
CA ALA A 207 -8.33 -1.96 -11.70
C ALA A 207 -7.77 -3.00 -10.74
N GLY A 208 -8.43 -4.16 -10.66
CA GLY A 208 -8.10 -5.22 -9.71
C GLY A 208 -8.95 -5.20 -8.43
N LEU A 209 -10.14 -5.79 -8.47
CA LEU A 209 -11.04 -5.94 -7.31
C LEU A 209 -10.61 -7.12 -6.41
N GLY A 210 -9.36 -7.07 -5.92
CA GLY A 210 -8.82 -7.96 -4.90
C GLY A 210 -9.02 -7.40 -3.49
N GLY A 211 -8.20 -7.85 -2.52
CA GLY A 211 -8.30 -7.38 -1.13
C GLY A 211 -8.14 -5.87 -0.98
N ILE A 212 -7.13 -5.26 -1.61
CA ILE A 212 -6.89 -3.82 -1.58
C ILE A 212 -7.97 -3.09 -2.37
N GLY A 213 -8.22 -3.52 -3.62
CA GLY A 213 -9.21 -2.86 -4.47
C GLY A 213 -10.62 -2.84 -3.88
N THR A 214 -11.02 -3.89 -3.17
CA THR A 214 -12.30 -3.93 -2.45
C THR A 214 -12.37 -2.87 -1.34
N GLU A 215 -11.28 -2.66 -0.60
CA GLU A 215 -11.21 -1.64 0.44
C GLU A 215 -11.18 -0.20 -0.13
N VAL A 216 -10.53 0.00 -1.28
CA VAL A 216 -10.60 1.26 -2.05
C VAL A 216 -12.02 1.51 -2.52
N ALA A 217 -12.65 0.53 -3.17
CA ALA A 217 -14.02 0.59 -3.67
C ALA A 217 -15.02 0.96 -2.57
N ARG A 218 -14.90 0.34 -1.39
CA ARG A 218 -15.77 0.62 -0.24
C ARG A 218 -15.68 2.07 0.21
N ARG A 219 -14.45 2.61 0.35
CA ARG A 219 -14.22 3.98 0.81
C ARG A 219 -14.64 5.00 -0.24
N ALA A 220 -14.36 4.75 -1.51
CA ALA A 220 -14.80 5.60 -2.62
C ALA A 220 -16.34 5.66 -2.70
N HIS A 221 -17.02 4.52 -2.53
CA HIS A 221 -18.49 4.47 -2.45
C HIS A 221 -19.02 5.28 -1.27
N ALA A 222 -18.39 5.19 -0.09
CA ALA A 222 -18.78 5.97 1.09
C ALA A 222 -18.59 7.49 0.90
N LEU A 223 -17.72 7.92 -0.01
CA LEU A 223 -17.56 9.31 -0.44
C LEU A 223 -18.57 9.73 -1.53
N GLY A 224 -19.55 8.89 -1.85
CA GLY A 224 -20.58 9.20 -2.86
C GLY A 224 -20.13 8.97 -4.30
N MET A 225 -19.01 8.28 -4.53
CA MET A 225 -18.56 7.96 -5.90
C MET A 225 -19.31 6.76 -6.47
N ARG A 226 -19.48 6.76 -7.78
CA ARG A 226 -19.85 5.56 -8.53
C ARG A 226 -18.62 4.69 -8.71
N VAL A 227 -18.68 3.44 -8.25
CA VAL A 227 -17.56 2.50 -8.33
C VAL A 227 -17.78 1.51 -9.47
N VAL A 228 -16.81 1.39 -10.37
CA VAL A 228 -16.68 0.31 -11.33
C VAL A 228 -15.32 -0.38 -11.14
N ALA A 229 -15.21 -1.64 -11.48
CA ALA A 229 -13.97 -2.37 -11.23
C ALA A 229 -13.67 -3.40 -12.33
N THR A 230 -12.43 -3.91 -12.37
CA THR A 230 -12.08 -5.11 -13.13
C THR A 230 -11.61 -6.23 -12.20
N ARG A 231 -11.87 -7.48 -12.59
CA ARG A 231 -11.48 -8.68 -11.84
C ARG A 231 -11.21 -9.85 -12.77
N ALA A 232 -10.08 -10.54 -12.60
CA ALA A 232 -9.72 -11.68 -13.43
C ALA A 232 -10.50 -12.96 -13.08
N SER A 233 -10.95 -13.10 -11.83
CA SER A 233 -11.66 -14.31 -11.36
C SER A 233 -13.17 -14.34 -11.65
N GLY A 234 -13.73 -13.32 -12.31
CA GLY A 234 -15.14 -13.25 -12.67
C GLY A 234 -15.76 -11.87 -12.46
N ARG A 235 -17.06 -11.78 -12.63
CA ARG A 235 -17.84 -10.52 -12.59
C ARG A 235 -18.53 -10.26 -11.25
N GLU A 236 -18.28 -11.10 -10.27
CA GLU A 236 -18.88 -10.96 -8.95
C GLU A 236 -18.12 -9.90 -8.12
N GLY A 237 -18.87 -9.13 -7.37
CA GLY A 237 -18.33 -8.10 -6.48
C GLY A 237 -19.32 -7.71 -5.39
N PRO A 238 -18.91 -6.88 -4.44
CA PRO A 238 -19.80 -6.32 -3.41
C PRO A 238 -20.90 -5.44 -4.02
N ASP A 239 -22.04 -5.34 -3.35
CA ASP A 239 -23.22 -4.59 -3.80
C ASP A 239 -22.95 -3.09 -4.03
N PHE A 240 -21.94 -2.54 -3.40
CA PHE A 240 -21.52 -1.15 -3.60
C PHE A 240 -20.67 -0.93 -4.87
N VAL A 241 -20.33 -1.97 -5.63
CA VAL A 241 -19.67 -1.89 -6.92
C VAL A 241 -20.70 -1.99 -8.03
N SER A 242 -20.89 -0.91 -8.79
CA SER A 242 -21.95 -0.80 -9.82
C SER A 242 -21.73 -1.73 -11.01
N TYR A 243 -20.46 -2.07 -11.33
CA TYR A 243 -20.11 -2.96 -12.42
C TYR A 243 -18.72 -3.59 -12.20
N VAL A 244 -18.62 -4.88 -12.44
CA VAL A 244 -17.35 -5.61 -12.44
C VAL A 244 -17.10 -6.18 -13.83
N GLY A 245 -16.12 -5.60 -14.53
CA GLY A 245 -15.63 -6.05 -15.84
C GLY A 245 -14.53 -7.10 -15.73
N LEU A 246 -14.24 -7.77 -16.85
CA LEU A 246 -13.06 -8.62 -17.01
C LEU A 246 -11.83 -7.76 -17.38
N PRO A 247 -10.60 -8.30 -17.32
CA PRO A 247 -9.37 -7.55 -17.59
C PRO A 247 -9.33 -6.84 -18.96
N ASP A 248 -9.88 -7.46 -20.00
CA ASP A 248 -9.95 -6.93 -21.37
C ASP A 248 -10.89 -5.71 -21.50
N GLU A 249 -11.77 -5.49 -20.54
CA GLU A 249 -12.66 -4.32 -20.49
C GLU A 249 -12.00 -3.10 -19.83
N LEU A 250 -10.79 -3.23 -19.27
CA LEU A 250 -10.11 -2.14 -18.57
C LEU A 250 -10.01 -0.85 -19.41
N PRO A 251 -9.56 -0.86 -20.68
CA PRO A 251 -9.50 0.36 -21.48
C PRO A 251 -10.88 0.95 -21.81
N LYS A 252 -11.90 0.11 -21.94
CA LYS A 252 -13.28 0.57 -22.17
C LYS A 252 -13.82 1.31 -20.95
N LEU A 253 -13.62 0.75 -19.75
CA LEU A 253 -14.11 1.35 -18.51
C LEU A 253 -13.35 2.64 -18.15
N ALA A 254 -12.07 2.75 -18.55
CA ALA A 254 -11.25 3.93 -18.32
C ALA A 254 -11.77 5.19 -19.04
N LYS A 255 -12.52 5.05 -20.15
CA LYS A 255 -13.06 6.17 -20.92
C LYS A 255 -14.07 7.02 -20.16
N ASP A 256 -14.79 6.40 -19.23
CA ASP A 256 -15.89 7.03 -18.49
C ASP A 256 -15.53 7.29 -17.02
N ALA A 257 -14.31 6.91 -16.59
CA ALA A 257 -13.86 7.05 -15.22
C ALA A 257 -13.15 8.40 -14.99
N ASP A 258 -13.51 9.08 -13.91
CA ASP A 258 -12.82 10.30 -13.45
C ASP A 258 -11.55 9.97 -12.67
N PHE A 259 -11.52 8.81 -12.01
CA PHE A 259 -10.35 8.29 -11.32
C PHE A 259 -10.09 6.84 -11.73
N ILE A 260 -8.84 6.52 -12.02
CA ILE A 260 -8.39 5.15 -12.25
C ILE A 260 -7.41 4.78 -11.14
N VAL A 261 -7.74 3.72 -10.38
CA VAL A 261 -6.88 3.22 -9.30
C VAL A 261 -6.32 1.86 -9.69
N ASN A 262 -5.00 1.79 -9.85
CA ASN A 262 -4.29 0.55 -10.13
C ASN A 262 -4.03 -0.23 -8.84
N CYS A 263 -4.73 -1.35 -8.68
CA CYS A 263 -4.55 -2.36 -7.62
C CYS A 263 -4.13 -3.73 -8.17
N LEU A 264 -3.65 -3.79 -9.42
CA LEU A 264 -3.29 -5.03 -10.09
C LEU A 264 -2.00 -5.65 -9.52
N PRO A 265 -1.90 -6.97 -9.44
CA PRO A 265 -0.62 -7.64 -9.24
C PRO A 265 0.26 -7.48 -10.49
N LEU A 266 1.58 -7.66 -10.33
CA LEU A 266 2.50 -7.68 -11.44
C LEU A 266 2.56 -9.08 -12.04
N THR A 267 2.08 -9.19 -13.27
CA THR A 267 2.17 -10.39 -14.12
C THR A 267 2.72 -10.01 -15.49
N PRO A 268 3.03 -10.97 -16.36
CA PRO A 268 3.38 -10.66 -17.74
C PRO A 268 2.33 -9.78 -18.45
N GLU A 269 1.04 -10.04 -18.23
CA GLU A 269 -0.08 -9.34 -18.85
C GLU A 269 -0.30 -7.94 -18.28
N THR A 270 0.10 -7.68 -17.03
CA THR A 270 -0.06 -6.37 -16.37
C THR A 270 1.20 -5.52 -16.43
N THR A 271 2.32 -6.08 -16.90
CA THR A 271 3.57 -5.33 -17.09
C THR A 271 3.39 -4.32 -18.22
N GLY A 272 3.60 -3.03 -17.94
CA GLY A 272 3.47 -1.94 -18.90
C GLY A 272 2.04 -1.72 -19.43
N ILE A 273 1.02 -2.21 -18.73
CA ILE A 273 -0.37 -2.06 -19.14
C ILE A 273 -0.83 -0.59 -19.18
N TYR A 274 -0.27 0.24 -18.28
CA TYR A 274 -0.51 1.68 -18.24
C TYR A 274 0.57 2.39 -19.08
N ASN A 275 0.35 2.40 -20.39
CA ASN A 275 1.20 2.99 -21.41
C ASN A 275 0.52 4.17 -22.10
N LYS A 276 1.15 4.72 -23.13
CA LYS A 276 0.66 5.86 -23.91
C LYS A 276 -0.75 5.63 -24.46
N GLU A 277 -1.01 4.44 -25.00
CA GLU A 277 -2.30 4.06 -25.57
C GLU A 277 -3.38 4.05 -24.47
N PHE A 278 -3.06 3.50 -23.30
CA PHE A 278 -3.98 3.49 -22.17
C PHE A 278 -4.29 4.91 -21.70
N PHE A 279 -3.28 5.75 -21.46
CA PHE A 279 -3.50 7.15 -21.03
C PHE A 279 -4.30 7.94 -22.05
N ALA A 280 -4.13 7.69 -23.34
CA ALA A 280 -4.92 8.31 -24.38
C ALA A 280 -6.39 7.85 -24.40
N THR A 281 -6.72 6.69 -23.82
CA THR A 281 -8.11 6.23 -23.69
C THR A 281 -8.82 6.79 -22.46
N MET A 282 -8.10 7.29 -21.47
CA MET A 282 -8.68 7.85 -20.26
C MET A 282 -9.54 9.09 -20.59
N LYS A 283 -10.55 9.32 -19.78
CA LYS A 283 -11.33 10.56 -19.86
C LYS A 283 -10.39 11.76 -19.67
N ARG A 284 -10.51 12.76 -20.52
CA ARG A 284 -9.74 14.00 -20.36
C ARG A 284 -10.01 14.62 -18.98
N GLY A 285 -8.96 14.99 -18.27
CA GLY A 285 -9.06 15.50 -16.91
C GLY A 285 -9.21 14.41 -15.85
N ALA A 286 -9.11 13.13 -16.18
CA ALA A 286 -9.11 12.07 -15.21
C ALA A 286 -7.79 11.99 -14.43
N TYR A 287 -7.84 11.38 -13.25
CA TYR A 287 -6.70 11.16 -12.36
C TYR A 287 -6.30 9.68 -12.36
N PHE A 288 -4.98 9.44 -12.24
CA PHE A 288 -4.42 8.09 -12.14
C PHE A 288 -3.74 7.88 -10.79
N VAL A 289 -4.13 6.85 -10.04
CA VAL A 289 -3.47 6.48 -8.75
C VAL A 289 -2.96 5.05 -8.85
N SER A 290 -1.69 4.84 -8.51
CA SER A 290 -1.06 3.51 -8.57
C SER A 290 -0.46 3.08 -7.23
N ILE A 291 -1.00 1.97 -6.71
CA ILE A 291 -0.51 1.26 -5.51
C ILE A 291 -0.23 -0.23 -5.80
N GLY A 292 -0.31 -0.63 -7.06
CA GLY A 292 -0.03 -2.00 -7.49
C GLY A 292 1.47 -2.30 -7.52
N ARG A 293 2.08 -2.13 -8.69
CA ARG A 293 3.53 -2.26 -8.90
C ARG A 293 4.02 -1.23 -9.92
N GLY A 294 5.20 -0.66 -9.71
CA GLY A 294 5.78 0.38 -10.57
C GLY A 294 5.89 -0.07 -12.03
N ARG A 295 6.34 -1.32 -12.26
CA ARG A 295 6.48 -1.90 -13.61
C ARG A 295 5.18 -2.08 -14.39
N SER A 296 4.02 -1.90 -13.78
CA SER A 296 2.74 -1.86 -14.52
C SER A 296 2.54 -0.55 -15.28
N THR A 297 3.29 0.51 -14.94
CA THR A 297 3.21 1.85 -15.52
C THR A 297 4.47 2.14 -16.33
N VAL A 298 4.31 2.57 -17.58
CA VAL A 298 5.41 3.06 -18.41
C VAL A 298 5.71 4.50 -18.01
N THR A 299 6.79 4.70 -17.27
CA THR A 299 7.16 5.98 -16.66
C THR A 299 7.19 7.14 -17.67
N ALA A 300 7.81 6.95 -18.85
CA ALA A 300 7.91 8.00 -19.86
C ALA A 300 6.53 8.42 -20.40
N ASP A 301 5.62 7.47 -20.57
CA ASP A 301 4.28 7.70 -21.08
C ASP A 301 3.41 8.45 -20.06
N LEU A 302 3.54 8.11 -18.77
CA LEU A 302 2.87 8.86 -17.70
C LEU A 302 3.35 10.31 -17.64
N VAL A 303 4.67 10.53 -17.67
CA VAL A 303 5.26 11.88 -17.66
C VAL A 303 4.76 12.69 -18.87
N ALA A 304 4.70 12.07 -20.05
CA ALA A 304 4.17 12.73 -21.25
C ALA A 304 2.67 13.04 -21.11
N ALA A 305 1.87 12.14 -20.55
CA ALA A 305 0.43 12.34 -20.34
C ALA A 305 0.14 13.50 -19.39
N LEU A 306 0.91 13.62 -18.30
CA LEU A 306 0.83 14.74 -17.34
C LEU A 306 1.26 16.06 -17.99
N ALA A 307 2.42 16.07 -18.67
CA ALA A 307 2.95 17.29 -19.31
C ALA A 307 2.04 17.83 -20.42
N GLN A 308 1.30 16.95 -21.11
CA GLN A 308 0.35 17.33 -22.17
C GLN A 308 -1.06 17.62 -21.65
N GLY A 309 -1.33 17.45 -20.35
CA GLY A 309 -2.66 17.59 -19.78
C GLY A 309 -3.67 16.56 -20.33
N THR A 310 -3.19 15.40 -20.78
CA THR A 310 -4.05 14.28 -21.20
C THR A 310 -4.82 13.75 -19.99
N ILE A 311 -4.15 13.67 -18.84
CA ILE A 311 -4.73 13.41 -17.52
C ILE A 311 -4.47 14.61 -16.61
N ALA A 312 -5.34 14.86 -15.62
CA ALA A 312 -5.25 16.01 -14.74
C ALA A 312 -4.13 15.87 -13.69
N GLY A 313 -3.85 14.66 -13.26
CA GLY A 313 -2.82 14.40 -12.26
C GLY A 313 -2.65 12.93 -11.96
N ALA A 314 -1.61 12.60 -11.19
CA ALA A 314 -1.36 11.23 -10.76
C ALA A 314 -0.84 11.13 -9.32
N GLY A 315 -1.10 9.99 -8.66
CA GLY A 315 -0.55 9.62 -7.35
C GLY A 315 0.13 8.26 -7.44
N LEU A 316 1.39 8.19 -7.06
CA LEU A 316 2.20 6.97 -7.13
C LEU A 316 2.76 6.62 -5.75
N ASP A 317 2.38 5.47 -5.21
CA ASP A 317 3.12 4.86 -4.09
C ASP A 317 4.16 3.85 -4.58
N VAL A 318 4.09 3.47 -5.86
CA VAL A 318 5.00 2.52 -6.49
C VAL A 318 5.54 3.07 -7.80
N VAL A 319 6.83 2.87 -8.04
CA VAL A 319 7.56 3.34 -9.22
C VAL A 319 8.53 2.27 -9.75
N ASP A 320 9.14 2.49 -10.89
CA ASP A 320 10.19 1.61 -11.42
C ASP A 320 11.32 2.44 -12.01
N PRO A 321 12.59 2.27 -11.51
CA PRO A 321 12.98 1.39 -10.40
C PRO A 321 12.66 1.96 -9.00
N GLU A 322 12.69 1.10 -7.99
CA GLU A 322 12.65 1.46 -6.57
C GLU A 322 13.98 1.10 -5.89
N PRO A 323 14.61 2.05 -5.16
CA PRO A 323 14.22 3.46 -4.93
C PRO A 323 14.26 4.29 -6.21
N LEU A 324 13.38 5.32 -6.29
CA LEU A 324 13.34 6.24 -7.43
C LEU A 324 14.66 7.03 -7.54
N PRO A 325 15.39 6.96 -8.69
CA PRO A 325 16.64 7.68 -8.88
C PRO A 325 16.48 9.20 -8.78
N PRO A 326 17.51 9.93 -8.30
CA PRO A 326 17.45 11.40 -8.15
C PRO A 326 17.23 12.17 -9.46
N ASP A 327 17.62 11.60 -10.59
CA ASP A 327 17.49 12.16 -11.93
C ASP A 327 16.21 11.74 -12.66
N SER A 328 15.33 11.01 -12.00
CA SER A 328 14.06 10.56 -12.58
C SER A 328 13.20 11.74 -13.03
N PRO A 329 12.61 11.70 -14.24
CA PRO A 329 11.71 12.72 -14.73
C PRO A 329 10.42 12.85 -13.90
N LEU A 330 10.05 11.83 -13.13
CA LEU A 330 8.88 11.86 -12.25
C LEU A 330 8.96 12.98 -11.21
N TRP A 331 10.18 13.33 -10.71
CA TRP A 331 10.34 14.39 -9.71
C TRP A 331 9.92 15.79 -10.22
N LYS A 332 9.85 15.98 -11.53
CA LYS A 332 9.51 17.24 -12.18
C LYS A 332 8.18 17.21 -12.93
N ALA A 333 7.50 16.06 -12.92
CA ALA A 333 6.20 15.93 -13.58
C ALA A 333 5.15 16.80 -12.86
N PRO A 334 4.32 17.56 -13.61
CA PRO A 334 3.28 18.38 -13.01
C PRO A 334 2.17 17.51 -12.40
N HIS A 335 1.52 18.01 -11.35
CA HIS A 335 0.37 17.37 -10.68
C HIS A 335 0.60 15.90 -10.32
N LEU A 336 1.82 15.62 -9.82
CA LEU A 336 2.23 14.28 -9.42
C LEU A 336 2.57 14.23 -7.92
N ILE A 337 1.90 13.36 -7.20
CA ILE A 337 2.20 13.01 -5.81
C ILE A 337 2.94 11.68 -5.79
N ILE A 338 4.10 11.62 -5.13
CA ILE A 338 4.89 10.39 -4.99
C ILE A 338 5.09 10.09 -3.51
N THR A 339 4.84 8.84 -3.12
CA THR A 339 5.21 8.30 -1.81
C THR A 339 6.10 7.07 -1.99
N PRO A 340 7.03 6.78 -1.04
CA PRO A 340 8.11 5.81 -1.27
C PRO A 340 7.70 4.37 -0.91
N HIS A 341 6.64 3.83 -1.52
CA HIS A 341 6.09 2.49 -1.32
C HIS A 341 5.76 2.24 0.17
N ILE A 342 5.05 3.20 0.77
CA ILE A 342 4.83 3.30 2.22
C ILE A 342 3.36 3.17 2.63
N ALA A 343 2.44 3.07 1.67
CA ALA A 343 1.01 3.03 1.93
C ALA A 343 0.57 2.05 3.04
N PRO A 344 1.17 0.83 3.19
CA PRO A 344 0.81 -0.09 4.25
C PRO A 344 1.49 0.21 5.61
N ASN A 345 2.39 1.20 5.72
CA ASN A 345 3.23 1.36 6.90
C ASN A 345 2.53 2.14 8.01
N THR A 346 1.51 1.55 8.62
CA THR A 346 0.81 2.10 9.79
C THR A 346 0.94 1.14 10.98
N ALA A 347 0.80 1.67 12.21
CA ALA A 347 0.85 0.86 13.43
C ALA A 347 -0.21 -0.26 13.39
N LEU A 348 -1.44 0.06 12.95
CA LEU A 348 -2.53 -0.89 12.85
C LEU A 348 -2.23 -2.00 11.82
N ALA A 349 -1.74 -1.63 10.62
CA ALA A 349 -1.39 -2.61 9.60
C ALA A 349 -0.24 -3.53 10.06
N ASN A 350 0.75 -2.99 10.77
CA ASN A 350 1.85 -3.79 11.33
C ASN A 350 1.36 -4.78 12.39
N GLU A 351 0.50 -4.34 13.32
CA GLU A 351 -0.08 -5.27 14.31
C GLU A 351 -0.94 -6.34 13.67
N THR A 352 -1.77 -5.97 12.68
CA THR A 352 -2.58 -6.92 11.91
C THR A 352 -1.70 -7.95 11.18
N ARG A 353 -0.64 -7.48 10.53
CA ARG A 353 0.35 -8.33 9.86
C ARG A 353 1.00 -9.31 10.84
N TYR A 354 1.45 -8.82 11.99
CA TYR A 354 2.08 -9.63 13.02
C TYR A 354 1.12 -10.68 13.59
N ALA A 355 -0.14 -10.31 13.83
CA ALA A 355 -1.15 -11.25 14.30
C ALA A 355 -1.37 -12.42 13.32
N VAL A 356 -1.44 -12.14 12.01
CA VAL A 356 -1.61 -13.19 10.98
C VAL A 356 -0.35 -14.05 10.85
N LEU A 357 0.85 -13.47 10.94
CA LEU A 357 2.11 -14.22 10.93
C LEU A 357 2.19 -15.22 12.10
N VAL A 358 1.85 -14.76 13.29
CA VAL A 358 1.84 -15.59 14.52
C VAL A 358 0.76 -16.67 14.43
N GLU A 359 -0.43 -16.32 13.95
CA GLU A 359 -1.53 -17.28 13.79
C GLU A 359 -1.20 -18.37 12.78
N ASN A 360 -0.57 -18.03 11.65
CA ASN A 360 -0.14 -19.04 10.68
C ASN A 360 0.91 -19.99 11.28
N LEU A 361 1.85 -19.48 12.10
CA LEU A 361 2.80 -20.37 12.79
C LEU A 361 2.08 -21.30 13.79
N ARG A 362 1.14 -20.77 14.57
CA ARG A 362 0.33 -21.57 15.48
C ARG A 362 -0.43 -22.68 14.74
N ARG A 363 -1.08 -22.32 13.60
CA ARG A 363 -1.81 -23.27 12.75
C ARG A 363 -0.89 -24.34 12.19
N TYR A 364 0.28 -23.96 11.71
CA TYR A 364 1.26 -24.91 11.19
C TYR A 364 1.71 -25.90 12.27
N VAL A 365 2.03 -25.42 13.49
CA VAL A 365 2.39 -26.26 14.64
C VAL A 365 1.26 -27.23 15.00
N ALA A 366 0.01 -26.76 14.98
CA ALA A 366 -1.17 -27.56 15.31
C ALA A 366 -1.64 -28.47 14.14
N GLY A 367 -1.05 -28.32 12.96
CA GLY A 367 -1.48 -29.06 11.77
C GLY A 367 -2.84 -28.63 11.21
N GLU A 368 -3.27 -27.39 11.49
CA GLU A 368 -4.56 -26.83 11.09
C GLU A 368 -4.55 -26.25 9.65
N PRO A 369 -5.73 -25.90 9.07
CA PRO A 369 -5.79 -25.19 7.79
C PRO A 369 -5.07 -23.86 7.84
N MET A 370 -4.19 -23.59 6.87
CA MET A 370 -3.38 -22.38 6.79
C MET A 370 -4.16 -21.19 6.22
N LEU A 371 -3.75 -19.96 6.58
CA LEU A 371 -4.31 -18.74 6.04
C LEU A 371 -3.52 -18.29 4.81
N SER A 372 -4.23 -17.77 3.80
CA SER A 372 -3.66 -17.09 2.62
C SER A 372 -2.60 -17.93 1.89
N VAL A 373 -2.96 -19.18 1.57
CA VAL A 373 -2.11 -20.07 0.75
C VAL A 373 -2.03 -19.50 -0.67
N VAL A 374 -0.82 -19.43 -1.18
CA VAL A 374 -0.49 -18.89 -2.51
C VAL A 374 -0.51 -20.01 -3.54
N ASP A 375 -1.17 -19.77 -4.67
CA ASP A 375 -0.97 -20.55 -5.88
C ASP A 375 0.34 -20.11 -6.55
N ILE A 376 1.40 -20.91 -6.39
CA ILE A 376 2.74 -20.58 -6.92
C ILE A 376 2.80 -20.56 -8.46
N THR A 377 1.82 -21.15 -9.14
CA THR A 377 1.74 -21.13 -10.61
C THR A 377 1.15 -19.84 -11.13
N ARG A 378 0.16 -19.30 -10.41
CA ARG A 378 -0.47 -18.01 -10.72
C ARG A 378 0.30 -16.83 -10.14
N GLY A 379 1.10 -17.05 -9.08
CA GLY A 379 1.89 -16.02 -8.43
C GLY A 379 1.11 -15.14 -7.44
N TYR A 380 -0.08 -15.58 -7.01
CA TYR A 380 -0.93 -14.87 -6.03
C TYR A 380 -1.91 -15.81 -5.33
#